data_fd79d68564345e37383662dbb9eb8879
#
_entry.id   fd79d68564345e37383662dbb9eb8879
#
_cell.length_a   1.000
_cell.length_b   1.000
_cell.length_c   1.000
_cell.angle_alpha   90.00
_cell.angle_beta   90.00
_cell.angle_gamma   90.00
#
_symmetry.space_group_name_H-M   'P 1'
#
loop_
_entity.id
_entity.type
_entity.pdbx_description
1 polymer ?
#
loop_
_entity_poly.entity_id
_entity_poly.type
_entity_poly.pdbx_seq_one_letter_code
_entity_poly.pdbx_strand_id
1 'polypeptide(L)'
;DSGVRRFVYSASSSAYGNTDIFPTPESHPTNPLSPYGAQKLMGEIYCKTFSQVYDIETVSLRYFNVYGERQLLEGAYCLVMGIFVQQRLNNKPMTIRGDGEQRRDFTYVGDVVDANIKASQSKNVGNGEVINIGNGDNRSVNQIADMIGGNTINVEPVIEPKETLADNSKACELLDWKPTMIIEDWITEYKREMGL
;
A
#
# COMPACT_ATOMS: atom_id res chain seq x y z
N ASP A 1 -10.40 -13.34 28.52
CA ASP A 1 -11.44 -12.93 27.56
C ASP A 1 -11.47 -11.41 27.50
N SER A 2 -11.01 -10.82 26.36
CA SER A 2 -10.86 -9.36 26.21
C SER A 2 -12.14 -8.67 25.72
N GLY A 3 -13.17 -9.43 25.34
CA GLY A 3 -14.42 -8.91 24.77
C GLY A 3 -14.26 -8.28 23.36
N VAL A 4 -13.11 -8.50 22.68
CA VAL A 4 -12.90 -8.03 21.32
C VAL A 4 -13.81 -8.82 20.39
N ARG A 5 -14.68 -8.12 19.68
CA ARG A 5 -15.61 -8.71 18.70
C ARG A 5 -14.97 -8.87 17.33
N ARG A 6 -14.22 -7.85 16.87
CA ARG A 6 -13.64 -7.83 15.53
C ARG A 6 -12.18 -7.44 15.55
N PHE A 7 -11.37 -8.10 14.72
CA PHE A 7 -9.97 -7.81 14.49
C PHE A 7 -9.75 -7.42 13.01
N VAL A 8 -9.23 -6.21 12.78
CA VAL A 8 -8.82 -5.72 11.46
C VAL A 8 -7.31 -5.87 11.34
N TYR A 9 -6.86 -6.66 10.37
CA TYR A 9 -5.45 -6.94 10.14
C TYR A 9 -4.87 -6.08 9.03
N SER A 10 -3.79 -5.37 9.32
CA SER A 10 -2.99 -4.63 8.33
C SER A 10 -2.13 -5.61 7.51
N ALA A 11 -2.70 -6.14 6.45
CA ALA A 11 -2.02 -6.98 5.46
C ALA A 11 -1.27 -6.11 4.42
N SER A 12 -0.81 -6.71 3.33
CA SER A 12 -0.01 -6.00 2.32
C SER A 12 -0.16 -6.62 0.93
N SER A 13 -0.13 -5.79 -0.10
CA SER A 13 -0.04 -6.22 -1.49
C SER A 13 1.23 -7.05 -1.79
N SER A 14 2.27 -6.94 -0.95
CA SER A 14 3.48 -7.77 -1.05
C SER A 14 3.22 -9.29 -0.94
N ALA A 15 2.03 -9.68 -0.45
CA ALA A 15 1.59 -11.07 -0.46
C ALA A 15 1.44 -11.65 -1.88
N TYR A 16 1.13 -10.82 -2.87
CA TYR A 16 0.99 -11.26 -4.26
C TYR A 16 2.31 -11.64 -4.91
N GLY A 17 3.40 -10.92 -4.62
CA GLY A 17 4.65 -11.01 -5.36
C GLY A 17 4.52 -10.41 -6.76
N ASN A 18 5.05 -11.11 -7.78
CA ASN A 18 4.83 -10.73 -9.18
C ASN A 18 3.43 -11.15 -9.62
N THR A 19 2.72 -10.22 -10.27
CA THR A 19 1.39 -10.45 -10.84
C THR A 19 1.42 -10.23 -12.35
N ASP A 20 0.54 -10.90 -13.07
CA ASP A 20 0.36 -10.81 -14.52
C ASP A 20 -1.06 -10.35 -14.90
N ILE A 21 -1.90 -10.11 -13.89
CA ILE A 21 -3.27 -9.64 -14.06
C ILE A 21 -3.39 -8.25 -13.40
N PHE A 22 -3.79 -7.26 -14.18
CA PHE A 22 -3.97 -5.88 -13.75
C PHE A 22 -5.33 -5.33 -14.22
N PRO A 23 -6.12 -4.68 -13.34
CA PRO A 23 -5.91 -4.59 -11.89
C PRO A 23 -5.90 -5.97 -11.21
N THR A 24 -5.09 -6.12 -10.14
CA THR A 24 -4.91 -7.40 -9.43
C THR A 24 -6.06 -7.64 -8.45
N PRO A 25 -6.91 -8.67 -8.67
CA PRO A 25 -8.00 -8.99 -7.75
C PRO A 25 -7.50 -9.82 -6.56
N GLU A 26 -8.28 -9.87 -5.47
CA GLU A 26 -7.93 -10.68 -4.29
C GLU A 26 -7.90 -12.18 -4.55
N SER A 27 -8.54 -12.63 -5.62
CA SER A 27 -8.50 -14.03 -6.09
C SER A 27 -7.18 -14.42 -6.77
N HIS A 28 -6.31 -13.45 -7.11
CA HIS A 28 -4.98 -13.73 -7.67
C HIS A 28 -4.16 -14.57 -6.68
N PRO A 29 -3.45 -15.62 -7.16
CA PRO A 29 -2.56 -16.41 -6.30
C PRO A 29 -1.52 -15.55 -5.57
N THR A 30 -1.21 -15.93 -4.34
CA THR A 30 -0.16 -15.29 -3.53
C THR A 30 1.16 -16.03 -3.67
N ASN A 31 2.24 -15.28 -3.97
CA ASN A 31 3.60 -15.79 -4.09
C ASN A 31 4.61 -14.73 -3.63
N PRO A 32 4.71 -14.46 -2.32
CA PRO A 32 5.53 -13.36 -1.79
C PRO A 32 7.01 -13.52 -2.13
N LEU A 33 7.65 -12.41 -2.54
CA LEU A 33 9.07 -12.37 -2.92
C LEU A 33 10.01 -12.01 -1.75
N SER A 34 9.47 -11.80 -0.55
CA SER A 34 10.24 -11.39 0.61
C SER A 34 9.72 -12.00 1.91
N PRO A 35 10.58 -12.12 2.95
CA PRO A 35 10.14 -12.53 4.28
C PRO A 35 9.00 -11.65 4.83
N TYR A 36 9.04 -10.34 4.55
CA TYR A 36 7.98 -9.41 4.91
C TYR A 36 6.63 -9.80 4.27
N GLY A 37 6.61 -10.03 2.96
CA GLY A 37 5.40 -10.45 2.25
C GLY A 37 4.86 -11.79 2.75
N ALA A 38 5.76 -12.76 3.01
CA ALA A 38 5.40 -14.04 3.59
C ALA A 38 4.77 -13.88 4.99
N GLN A 39 5.36 -13.04 5.85
CA GLN A 39 4.83 -12.76 7.18
C GLN A 39 3.43 -12.12 7.12
N LYS A 40 3.22 -11.19 6.19
CA LYS A 40 1.91 -10.56 5.98
C LYS A 40 0.87 -11.57 5.51
N LEU A 41 1.22 -12.47 4.59
CA LEU A 41 0.34 -13.55 4.14
C LEU A 41 0.00 -14.54 5.27
N MET A 42 0.98 -14.90 6.11
CA MET A 42 0.73 -15.74 7.28
C MET A 42 -0.31 -15.12 8.22
N GLY A 43 -0.27 -13.81 8.45
CA GLY A 43 -1.26 -13.11 9.26
C GLY A 43 -2.67 -13.20 8.68
N GLU A 44 -2.84 -13.12 7.35
CA GLU A 44 -4.14 -13.33 6.70
C GLU A 44 -4.68 -14.76 6.94
N ILE A 45 -3.81 -15.77 6.82
CA ILE A 45 -4.16 -17.17 7.09
C ILE A 45 -4.61 -17.34 8.54
N TYR A 46 -3.90 -16.74 9.49
CA TYR A 46 -4.31 -16.75 10.91
C TYR A 46 -5.66 -16.08 11.10
N CYS A 47 -5.87 -14.87 10.55
CA CYS A 47 -7.15 -14.16 10.63
C CYS A 47 -8.31 -15.04 10.14
N LYS A 48 -8.16 -15.62 8.96
CA LYS A 48 -9.18 -16.53 8.40
C LYS A 48 -9.43 -17.75 9.29
N THR A 49 -8.35 -18.37 9.78
CA THR A 49 -8.47 -19.55 10.66
C THR A 49 -9.17 -19.19 11.97
N PHE A 50 -8.82 -18.04 12.56
CA PHE A 50 -9.45 -17.60 13.81
C PHE A 50 -10.93 -17.32 13.65
N SER A 51 -11.36 -16.71 12.53
CA SER A 51 -12.79 -16.49 12.26
C SER A 51 -13.57 -17.80 12.06
N GLN A 52 -12.91 -18.86 11.60
CA GLN A 52 -13.54 -20.16 11.37
C GLN A 52 -13.62 -21.04 12.64
N VAL A 53 -12.65 -20.88 13.55
CA VAL A 53 -12.48 -21.78 14.72
C VAL A 53 -13.00 -21.13 16.00
N TYR A 54 -12.91 -19.82 16.10
CA TYR A 54 -13.30 -19.05 17.28
C TYR A 54 -14.40 -18.05 16.92
N ASP A 55 -15.16 -17.65 17.92
CA ASP A 55 -16.22 -16.62 17.75
C ASP A 55 -15.62 -15.20 17.76
N ILE A 56 -14.80 -14.91 16.73
CA ILE A 56 -14.19 -13.59 16.52
C ILE A 56 -14.25 -13.22 15.04
N GLU A 57 -14.82 -12.08 14.75
CA GLU A 57 -14.83 -11.54 13.39
C GLU A 57 -13.42 -11.06 12.99
N THR A 58 -12.95 -11.42 11.79
CA THR A 58 -11.67 -10.93 11.26
C THR A 58 -11.81 -10.42 9.84
N VAL A 59 -11.03 -9.41 9.47
CA VAL A 59 -10.87 -8.91 8.11
C VAL A 59 -9.42 -8.46 7.90
N SER A 60 -8.85 -8.78 6.73
CA SER A 60 -7.49 -8.44 6.35
C SER A 60 -7.50 -7.41 5.21
N LEU A 61 -6.83 -6.28 5.39
CA LEU A 61 -6.75 -5.22 4.41
C LEU A 61 -5.35 -5.21 3.77
N ARG A 62 -5.24 -5.58 2.48
CA ARG A 62 -4.00 -5.52 1.70
C ARG A 62 -3.74 -4.08 1.25
N TYR A 63 -2.88 -3.36 1.97
CA TYR A 63 -2.48 -2.00 1.58
C TYR A 63 -1.50 -2.02 0.42
N PHE A 64 -1.72 -1.09 -0.53
CA PHE A 64 -0.80 -0.78 -1.62
C PHE A 64 -0.06 0.52 -1.31
N ASN A 65 1.25 0.50 -1.37
CA ASN A 65 2.23 1.60 -1.22
C ASN A 65 1.69 2.89 -0.54
N VAL A 66 1.45 2.80 0.77
CA VAL A 66 0.82 3.88 1.54
C VAL A 66 1.74 5.10 1.64
N TYR A 67 1.24 6.27 1.28
CA TYR A 67 1.92 7.55 1.44
C TYR A 67 1.05 8.52 2.24
N GLY A 68 1.66 9.58 2.77
CA GLY A 68 0.93 10.63 3.48
C GLY A 68 1.77 11.36 4.52
N GLU A 69 1.10 12.17 5.32
CA GLU A 69 1.70 12.93 6.40
C GLU A 69 2.38 11.99 7.41
N ARG A 70 3.51 12.44 7.96
CA ARG A 70 4.31 11.67 8.94
C ARG A 70 4.89 10.36 8.37
N GLN A 71 4.95 10.20 7.04
CA GLN A 71 5.65 9.08 6.44
C GLN A 71 7.13 9.05 6.87
N LEU A 72 7.70 7.86 6.93
CA LEU A 72 9.13 7.71 7.23
C LEU A 72 9.97 8.32 6.10
N LEU A 73 10.97 9.12 6.46
CA LEU A 73 11.93 9.70 5.52
C LEU A 73 13.25 8.90 5.48
N GLU A 74 13.44 7.96 6.41
CA GLU A 74 14.65 7.12 6.51
C GLU A 74 14.31 5.77 7.16
N GLY A 75 15.25 4.82 7.04
CA GLY A 75 15.10 3.48 7.62
C GLY A 75 14.66 2.42 6.60
N ALA A 76 14.67 1.16 7.03
CA ALA A 76 14.46 0.00 6.16
C ALA A 76 13.04 -0.09 5.56
N TYR A 77 12.07 0.59 6.15
CA TYR A 77 10.67 0.61 5.69
C TYR A 77 10.27 1.92 5.02
N CYS A 78 11.26 2.80 4.73
CA CYS A 78 11.00 4.03 4.00
C CYS A 78 10.67 3.71 2.54
N LEU A 79 9.53 4.21 2.08
CA LEU A 79 9.09 4.07 0.68
C LEU A 79 9.76 5.12 -0.21
N VAL A 80 9.71 4.89 -1.53
CA VAL A 80 10.38 5.72 -2.53
C VAL A 80 10.09 7.22 -2.38
N MET A 81 8.85 7.58 -2.08
CA MET A 81 8.46 8.98 -1.89
C MET A 81 9.17 9.62 -0.69
N GLY A 82 9.23 8.94 0.45
CA GLY A 82 9.96 9.42 1.63
C GLY A 82 11.46 9.54 1.36
N ILE A 83 12.05 8.56 0.66
CA ILE A 83 13.46 8.59 0.26
C ILE A 83 13.74 9.80 -0.63
N PHE A 84 12.92 10.06 -1.63
CA PHE A 84 13.10 11.18 -2.55
C PHE A 84 12.98 12.53 -1.86
N VAL A 85 11.97 12.69 -1.00
CA VAL A 85 11.80 13.91 -0.19
C VAL A 85 13.02 14.14 0.72
N GLN A 86 13.48 13.11 1.43
CA GLN A 86 14.67 13.22 2.27
C GLN A 86 15.92 13.61 1.46
N GLN A 87 16.11 12.99 0.30
CA GLN A 87 17.24 13.32 -0.58
C GLN A 87 17.17 14.77 -1.05
N ARG A 88 15.99 15.25 -1.44
CA ARG A 88 15.77 16.64 -1.83
C ARG A 88 16.06 17.62 -0.71
N LEU A 89 15.55 17.37 0.50
CA LEU A 89 15.82 18.22 1.68
C LEU A 89 17.32 18.32 2.01
N ASN A 90 18.07 17.27 1.69
CA ASN A 90 19.53 17.23 1.88
C ASN A 90 20.33 17.70 0.66
N ASN A 91 19.69 18.33 -0.34
CA ASN A 91 20.31 18.75 -1.60
C ASN A 91 21.06 17.63 -2.34
N LYS A 92 20.57 16.39 -2.23
CA LYS A 92 21.10 15.23 -2.93
C LYS A 92 20.22 14.86 -4.11
N PRO A 93 20.77 14.26 -5.18
CA PRO A 93 19.96 13.72 -6.26
C PRO A 93 19.11 12.56 -5.75
N MET A 94 17.87 12.45 -6.29
CA MET A 94 16.99 11.31 -6.03
C MET A 94 17.53 10.06 -6.70
N THR A 95 17.62 8.94 -5.97
CA THR A 95 18.19 7.69 -6.46
C THR A 95 17.09 6.79 -7.04
N ILE A 96 17.09 6.63 -8.36
CA ILE A 96 16.17 5.76 -9.09
C ILE A 96 16.82 4.39 -9.29
N ARG A 97 16.19 3.32 -8.80
CA ARG A 97 16.66 1.96 -9.02
C ARG A 97 16.27 1.47 -10.41
N GLY A 98 17.25 0.93 -11.16
CA GLY A 98 17.03 0.51 -12.55
C GLY A 98 16.70 1.68 -13.46
N ASP A 99 15.71 1.50 -14.33
CA ASP A 99 15.24 2.50 -15.31
C ASP A 99 14.15 3.44 -14.79
N GLY A 100 13.58 3.14 -13.62
CA GLY A 100 12.52 3.95 -13.00
C GLY A 100 11.12 3.73 -13.58
N GLU A 101 10.97 2.78 -14.51
CA GLU A 101 9.68 2.46 -15.14
C GLU A 101 8.80 1.52 -14.32
N GLN A 102 9.32 0.99 -13.21
CA GLN A 102 8.51 0.21 -12.29
C GLN A 102 7.37 1.06 -11.70
N ARG A 103 6.15 0.52 -11.75
CA ARG A 103 4.93 1.24 -11.40
C ARG A 103 4.36 0.77 -10.06
N ARG A 104 3.84 1.71 -9.29
CA ARG A 104 3.22 1.44 -7.98
C ARG A 104 1.87 2.12 -7.86
N ASP A 105 0.91 1.37 -7.33
CA ASP A 105 -0.35 1.91 -6.85
C ASP A 105 -0.07 2.58 -5.50
N PHE A 106 -0.15 3.90 -5.48
CA PHE A 106 0.09 4.72 -4.29
C PHE A 106 -1.24 5.07 -3.64
N THR A 107 -1.40 4.70 -2.37
CA THR A 107 -2.64 4.88 -1.61
C THR A 107 -2.42 5.89 -0.48
N TYR A 108 -3.28 6.90 -0.40
CA TYR A 108 -3.19 7.92 0.63
C TYR A 108 -3.50 7.35 2.03
N VAL A 109 -2.73 7.75 3.04
CA VAL A 109 -2.87 7.25 4.42
C VAL A 109 -4.25 7.56 5.01
N GLY A 110 -4.83 8.71 4.69
CA GLY A 110 -6.20 9.07 5.12
C GLY A 110 -7.25 8.11 4.57
N ASP A 111 -7.12 7.69 3.30
CA ASP A 111 -7.99 6.69 2.69
C ASP A 111 -7.80 5.30 3.33
N VAL A 112 -6.57 4.95 3.71
CA VAL A 112 -6.30 3.71 4.48
C VAL A 112 -6.94 3.75 5.86
N VAL A 113 -6.90 4.89 6.54
CA VAL A 113 -7.59 5.09 7.85
C VAL A 113 -9.09 4.91 7.69
N ASP A 114 -9.71 5.54 6.67
CA ASP A 114 -11.14 5.39 6.38
C ASP A 114 -11.50 3.92 6.11
N ALA A 115 -10.67 3.21 5.33
CA ALA A 115 -10.87 1.78 5.08
C ALA A 115 -10.87 0.94 6.38
N ASN A 116 -9.97 1.23 7.32
CA ASN A 116 -9.92 0.55 8.62
C ASN A 116 -11.19 0.82 9.45
N ILE A 117 -11.64 2.08 9.49
CA ILE A 117 -12.85 2.46 10.21
C ILE A 117 -14.05 1.73 9.61
N LYS A 118 -14.21 1.78 8.29
CA LYS A 118 -15.29 1.11 7.58
C LYS A 118 -15.25 -0.41 7.76
N ALA A 119 -14.07 -1.04 7.66
CA ALA A 119 -13.91 -2.47 7.91
C ALA A 119 -14.27 -2.86 9.34
N SER A 120 -14.00 -2.00 10.34
CA SER A 120 -14.36 -2.25 11.73
C SER A 120 -15.87 -2.21 11.98
N GLN A 121 -16.63 -1.51 11.14
CA GLN A 121 -18.06 -1.23 11.30
C GLN A 121 -18.96 -1.98 10.32
N SER A 122 -18.46 -2.35 9.13
CA SER A 122 -19.24 -2.98 8.08
C SER A 122 -19.86 -4.32 8.55
N LYS A 123 -21.10 -4.53 8.21
CA LYS A 123 -21.82 -5.80 8.45
C LYS A 123 -21.56 -6.84 7.35
N ASN A 124 -20.89 -6.45 6.28
CA ASN A 124 -20.63 -7.30 5.12
C ASN A 124 -19.30 -8.06 5.22
N VAL A 125 -18.54 -7.88 6.33
CA VAL A 125 -17.26 -8.54 6.57
C VAL A 125 -17.19 -9.06 8.01
N GLY A 126 -16.31 -10.03 8.25
CA GLY A 126 -16.09 -10.64 9.58
C GLY A 126 -15.71 -12.12 9.51
N ASN A 127 -15.73 -12.72 8.32
CA ASN A 127 -15.47 -14.15 8.11
C ASN A 127 -14.06 -14.42 7.56
N GLY A 128 -13.11 -13.56 7.86
CA GLY A 128 -11.74 -13.66 7.36
C GLY A 128 -11.54 -13.17 5.94
N GLU A 129 -12.36 -12.21 5.49
CA GLU A 129 -12.21 -11.62 4.17
C GLU A 129 -10.85 -10.95 4.03
N VAL A 130 -10.29 -11.07 2.82
CA VAL A 130 -9.15 -10.29 2.36
C VAL A 130 -9.65 -9.25 1.37
N ILE A 131 -9.23 -7.99 1.54
CA ILE A 131 -9.70 -6.86 0.75
C ILE A 131 -8.52 -5.98 0.35
N ASN A 132 -8.40 -5.67 -0.94
CA ASN A 132 -7.41 -4.71 -1.44
C ASN A 132 -7.79 -3.28 -1.07
N ILE A 133 -6.83 -2.55 -0.53
CA ILE A 133 -6.92 -1.11 -0.27
C ILE A 133 -5.83 -0.43 -1.09
N GLY A 134 -6.20 -0.08 -2.30
CA GLY A 134 -5.36 0.57 -3.29
C GLY A 134 -6.12 1.64 -4.05
N ASN A 135 -5.39 2.58 -4.65
CA ASN A 135 -6.00 3.69 -5.39
C ASN A 135 -6.70 3.22 -6.68
N GLY A 136 -6.27 2.07 -7.25
CA GLY A 136 -6.75 1.61 -8.56
C GLY A 136 -6.17 2.41 -9.74
N ASP A 137 -5.12 3.18 -9.48
CA ASP A 137 -4.29 3.89 -10.45
C ASP A 137 -2.83 3.84 -9.99
N ASN A 138 -1.88 3.88 -10.92
CA ASN A 138 -0.47 3.75 -10.56
C ASN A 138 0.42 4.78 -11.25
N ARG A 139 1.58 5.04 -10.64
CA ARG A 139 2.62 5.92 -11.18
C ARG A 139 3.94 5.20 -11.25
N SER A 140 4.76 5.52 -12.27
CA SER A 140 6.15 5.07 -12.31
C SER A 140 6.99 5.83 -11.28
N VAL A 141 8.13 5.24 -10.92
CA VAL A 141 9.11 5.92 -10.05
C VAL A 141 9.62 7.20 -10.69
N ASN A 142 9.80 7.21 -12.03
CA ASN A 142 10.15 8.40 -12.78
C ASN A 142 9.09 9.51 -12.64
N GLN A 143 7.80 9.18 -12.80
CA GLN A 143 6.71 10.14 -12.62
C GLN A 143 6.70 10.74 -11.19
N ILE A 144 6.94 9.94 -10.16
CA ILE A 144 7.05 10.46 -8.78
C ILE A 144 8.26 11.39 -8.63
N ALA A 145 9.41 11.03 -9.21
CA ALA A 145 10.59 11.88 -9.18
C ALA A 145 10.35 13.22 -9.88
N ASP A 146 9.70 13.21 -11.05
CA ASP A 146 9.35 14.41 -11.81
C ASP A 146 8.41 15.34 -11.02
N MET A 147 7.40 14.78 -10.35
CA MET A 147 6.47 15.55 -9.51
C MET A 147 7.17 16.19 -8.31
N ILE A 148 8.07 15.47 -7.65
CA ILE A 148 8.87 16.00 -6.54
C ILE A 148 9.86 17.05 -7.07
N GLY A 149 10.44 16.81 -8.25
CA GLY A 149 11.36 17.72 -8.93
C GLY A 149 12.77 17.67 -8.37
N GLY A 150 13.73 18.04 -9.19
CA GLY A 150 15.17 18.06 -8.89
C GLY A 150 15.96 16.99 -9.65
N ASN A 151 17.25 16.90 -9.34
CA ASN A 151 18.15 15.99 -10.05
C ASN A 151 17.93 14.54 -9.63
N THR A 152 18.09 13.63 -10.58
CA THR A 152 18.01 12.18 -10.37
C THR A 152 19.30 11.50 -10.78
N ILE A 153 19.59 10.34 -10.20
CA ILE A 153 20.62 9.41 -10.64
C ILE A 153 20.07 7.98 -10.64
N ASN A 154 20.40 7.22 -11.68
CA ASN A 154 20.05 5.81 -11.70
C ASN A 154 21.09 4.99 -10.95
N VAL A 155 20.63 3.99 -10.19
CA VAL A 155 21.46 3.04 -9.46
C VAL A 155 21.06 1.62 -9.80
N GLU A 156 21.85 0.63 -9.38
CA GLU A 156 21.57 -0.78 -9.66
C GLU A 156 20.14 -1.18 -9.29
N PRO A 157 19.48 -1.98 -10.15
CA PRO A 157 18.14 -2.47 -9.89
C PRO A 157 18.10 -3.44 -8.69
N VAL A 158 16.93 -3.61 -8.12
CA VAL A 158 16.66 -4.64 -7.10
C VAL A 158 15.56 -5.57 -7.59
N ILE A 159 15.47 -6.75 -6.98
CA ILE A 159 14.37 -7.68 -7.28
C ILE A 159 13.11 -7.15 -6.60
N GLU A 160 12.19 -6.67 -7.42
CA GLU A 160 10.89 -6.15 -6.99
C GLU A 160 9.86 -6.33 -8.11
N PRO A 161 8.56 -6.31 -7.81
CA PRO A 161 7.52 -6.35 -8.85
C PRO A 161 7.69 -5.18 -9.82
N LYS A 162 7.51 -5.44 -11.13
CA LYS A 162 7.53 -4.39 -12.14
C LYS A 162 6.34 -3.44 -12.00
N GLU A 163 5.19 -3.99 -11.65
CA GLU A 163 3.96 -3.22 -11.53
C GLU A 163 3.12 -3.71 -10.35
N THR A 164 2.43 -2.77 -9.70
CA THR A 164 1.34 -3.05 -8.77
C THR A 164 0.15 -2.16 -9.11
N LEU A 165 -1.05 -2.75 -9.17
CA LEU A 165 -2.30 -2.04 -9.42
C LEU A 165 -3.43 -2.81 -8.78
N ALA A 166 -4.14 -2.22 -7.84
CA ALA A 166 -5.22 -2.86 -7.10
C ALA A 166 -6.52 -2.92 -7.91
N ASP A 167 -7.17 -4.07 -7.93
CA ASP A 167 -8.61 -4.09 -8.09
C ASP A 167 -9.22 -3.80 -6.71
N ASN A 168 -9.86 -2.63 -6.58
CA ASN A 168 -10.49 -2.19 -5.33
C ASN A 168 -12.02 -2.34 -5.33
N SER A 169 -12.58 -3.06 -6.29
CA SER A 169 -14.03 -3.29 -6.45
C SER A 169 -14.65 -3.91 -5.20
N LYS A 170 -13.95 -4.86 -4.58
CA LYS A 170 -14.38 -5.52 -3.35
C LYS A 170 -14.44 -4.58 -2.15
N ALA A 171 -13.50 -3.64 -2.03
CA ALA A 171 -13.55 -2.60 -1.00
C ALA A 171 -14.77 -1.69 -1.19
N CYS A 172 -15.05 -1.32 -2.45
CA CYS A 172 -16.24 -0.55 -2.78
C CYS A 172 -17.54 -1.29 -2.39
N GLU A 173 -17.64 -2.58 -2.74
CA GLU A 173 -18.82 -3.40 -2.49
C GLU A 173 -19.05 -3.67 -1.00
N LEU A 174 -18.00 -4.14 -0.28
CA LEU A 174 -18.16 -4.62 1.09
C LEU A 174 -18.02 -3.54 2.16
N LEU A 175 -17.28 -2.46 1.85
CA LEU A 175 -16.98 -1.40 2.81
C LEU A 175 -17.60 -0.05 2.43
N ASP A 176 -18.20 0.09 1.24
CA ASP A 176 -18.57 1.40 0.67
C ASP A 176 -17.38 2.36 0.68
N TRP A 177 -16.19 1.84 0.32
CA TRP A 177 -14.94 2.56 0.35
C TRP A 177 -14.45 2.89 -1.05
N LYS A 178 -13.94 4.12 -1.22
CA LYS A 178 -13.25 4.58 -2.43
C LYS A 178 -12.09 5.48 -2.04
N PRO A 179 -10.97 5.45 -2.81
CA PRO A 179 -9.91 6.43 -2.63
C PRO A 179 -10.42 7.84 -2.97
N THR A 180 -9.93 8.82 -2.26
CA THR A 180 -10.36 10.23 -2.41
C THR A 180 -9.23 11.15 -2.79
N MET A 181 -7.99 10.83 -2.46
CA MET A 181 -6.83 11.70 -2.68
C MET A 181 -6.21 11.47 -4.05
N ILE A 182 -5.99 12.56 -4.78
CA ILE A 182 -5.19 12.58 -6.01
C ILE A 182 -3.73 12.80 -5.62
N ILE A 183 -2.83 11.91 -6.05
CA ILE A 183 -1.43 11.93 -5.62
C ILE A 183 -0.69 13.20 -6.08
N GLU A 184 -1.01 13.71 -7.26
CA GLU A 184 -0.44 14.96 -7.82
C GLU A 184 -0.76 16.16 -6.93
N ASP A 185 -2.00 16.26 -6.46
CA ASP A 185 -2.46 17.34 -5.59
C ASP A 185 -1.74 17.26 -4.24
N TRP A 186 -1.69 16.05 -3.65
CA TRP A 186 -1.00 15.83 -2.38
C TRP A 186 0.49 16.14 -2.47
N ILE A 187 1.20 15.69 -3.51
CA ILE A 187 2.64 15.98 -3.68
C ILE A 187 2.86 17.49 -3.79
N THR A 188 2.01 18.19 -4.53
CA THR A 188 2.10 19.65 -4.69
C THR A 188 1.99 20.38 -3.35
N GLU A 189 1.03 20.01 -2.53
CA GLU A 189 0.84 20.57 -1.19
C GLU A 189 2.00 20.19 -0.25
N TYR A 190 2.37 18.93 -0.23
CA TYR A 190 3.43 18.40 0.63
C TYR A 190 4.79 19.04 0.33
N LYS A 191 5.11 19.27 -0.95
CA LYS A 191 6.31 20.04 -1.33
C LYS A 191 6.31 21.44 -0.72
N ARG A 192 5.18 22.14 -0.80
CA ARG A 192 5.04 23.48 -0.22
C ARG A 192 5.28 23.47 1.30
N GLU A 193 4.72 22.49 2.00
CA GLU A 193 4.90 22.32 3.45
C GLU A 193 6.36 22.00 3.82
N MET A 194 7.03 21.21 3.00
CA MET A 194 8.44 20.80 3.22
C MET A 194 9.46 21.84 2.74
N GLY A 195 9.02 22.89 2.05
CA GLY A 195 9.92 23.94 1.50
C GLY A 195 10.74 23.47 0.30
N LEU A 196 10.21 22.59 -0.55
CA LEU A 196 10.84 22.01 -1.74
C LEU A 196 10.43 22.68 -3.03
#